data_d052699fa36c1d1c09687cdaca9167f4
#
_entry.id   d052699fa36c1d1c09687cdaca9167f4
#
_cell.length_a   1.000
_cell.length_b   1.000
_cell.length_c   1.000
_cell.angle_alpha   90.00
_cell.angle_beta   90.00
_cell.angle_gamma   90.00
#
_symmetry.space_group_name_H-M   'P 1'
#
loop_
_entity.id
_entity.type
_entity.pdbx_description
1 polymer ?
#
loop_
_entity_poly.entity_id
_entity_poly.type
_entity_poly.pdbx_seq_one_letter_code
_entity_poly.pdbx_strand_id
1 'polypeptide(L)'
;MGQKYGKSSRYRRVRRKKRIAVVALGVLAVLLLAGVIAFLIQAFSSLVSDSASSRVDNPLSSSENSLKSGEISKTESSQSQRVDPADLVLQEQSSDWRLLLVNPQNPMPEGYTVNVVEYDDVEMDERICDAYKEMQRDAHENGYTLWISSAYRSVEKQQDLLDAEVSRHMREDGLSEEEALEKALQTMTIPGYSEHNTGLAIDLNGVTAIEDEEYEWLCQHAADYGFILRYPQGKEAVTGIQFEAWHFRYVGQEHAQYMVQHDMCLEEYIAYLIETGQF
;
A
#
# COMPACT_ATOMS: atom_id res chain seq x y z
N MET A 1 -6.89 25.06 45.24
CA MET A 1 -6.99 23.66 45.75
C MET A 1 -7.47 22.81 44.59
N GLY A 2 -6.57 22.04 43.99
CA GLY A 2 -6.85 21.26 42.79
C GLY A 2 -7.17 19.81 43.14
N GLN A 3 -8.26 19.29 42.64
CA GLN A 3 -8.55 17.87 42.69
C GLN A 3 -7.94 17.20 41.46
N LYS A 4 -6.95 16.31 41.69
CA LYS A 4 -6.36 15.45 40.64
C LYS A 4 -7.32 14.26 40.40
N TYR A 5 -7.77 14.11 39.16
CA TYR A 5 -8.59 13.00 38.70
C TYR A 5 -7.76 11.71 38.60
N GLY A 6 -8.00 10.77 39.52
CA GLY A 6 -7.45 9.42 39.51
C GLY A 6 -8.34 8.44 38.76
N LYS A 7 -8.32 8.43 37.41
CA LYS A 7 -9.06 7.43 36.60
C LYS A 7 -8.18 6.43 35.83
N SER A 8 -6.87 6.34 36.11
CA SER A 8 -5.97 5.63 35.17
C SER A 8 -5.69 4.15 35.45
N SER A 9 -5.98 3.60 36.63
CA SER A 9 -5.51 2.23 36.96
C SER A 9 -6.48 1.10 36.60
N ARG A 10 -7.80 1.34 36.65
CA ARG A 10 -8.81 0.32 36.29
C ARG A 10 -8.89 0.11 34.78
N TYR A 11 -8.79 1.18 34.01
CA TYR A 11 -8.86 1.12 32.52
C TYR A 11 -7.68 0.36 31.94
N ARG A 12 -6.46 0.61 32.42
CA ARG A 12 -5.24 -0.13 31.99
C ARG A 12 -5.30 -1.63 32.30
N ARG A 13 -5.91 -2.03 33.41
CA ARG A 13 -6.03 -3.44 33.81
C ARG A 13 -7.03 -4.21 32.94
N VAL A 14 -8.12 -3.59 32.50
CA VAL A 14 -9.12 -4.19 31.62
C VAL A 14 -8.55 -4.32 30.19
N ARG A 15 -7.87 -3.29 29.68
CA ARG A 15 -7.20 -3.31 28.37
C ARG A 15 -6.12 -4.41 28.28
N ARG A 16 -5.34 -4.58 29.36
CA ARG A 16 -4.29 -5.63 29.40
C ARG A 16 -4.88 -7.05 29.38
N LYS A 17 -6.02 -7.27 30.03
CA LYS A 17 -6.71 -8.57 30.01
C LYS A 17 -7.32 -8.88 28.64
N LYS A 18 -7.91 -7.87 27.96
CA LYS A 18 -8.44 -8.03 26.60
C LYS A 18 -7.32 -8.33 25.59
N ARG A 19 -6.19 -7.62 25.65
CA ARG A 19 -5.03 -7.90 24.78
C ARG A 19 -4.48 -9.31 24.95
N ILE A 20 -4.37 -9.82 26.17
CA ILE A 20 -3.91 -11.20 26.44
C ILE A 20 -4.92 -12.21 25.87
N ALA A 21 -6.22 -11.97 25.96
CA ALA A 21 -7.24 -12.86 25.43
C ALA A 21 -7.22 -12.89 23.88
N VAL A 22 -7.05 -11.73 23.22
CA VAL A 22 -6.97 -11.63 21.75
C VAL A 22 -5.72 -12.31 21.22
N VAL A 23 -4.56 -12.10 21.85
CA VAL A 23 -3.31 -12.79 21.46
C VAL A 23 -3.43 -14.31 21.66
N ALA A 24 -4.04 -14.77 22.75
CA ALA A 24 -4.26 -16.19 22.98
C ALA A 24 -5.20 -16.82 21.94
N LEU A 25 -6.24 -16.07 21.51
CA LEU A 25 -7.17 -16.52 20.46
C LEU A 25 -6.46 -16.59 19.09
N GLY A 26 -5.64 -15.61 18.79
CA GLY A 26 -4.85 -15.57 17.55
C GLY A 26 -3.86 -16.73 17.45
N VAL A 27 -3.13 -17.04 18.55
CA VAL A 27 -2.21 -18.19 18.60
C VAL A 27 -2.98 -19.51 18.42
N LEU A 28 -4.16 -19.65 19.02
CA LEU A 28 -4.98 -20.84 18.86
C LEU A 28 -5.47 -21.02 17.40
N ALA A 29 -5.86 -19.93 16.76
CA ALA A 29 -6.27 -19.93 15.36
C ALA A 29 -5.14 -20.35 14.40
N VAL A 30 -3.90 -19.86 14.65
CA VAL A 30 -2.72 -20.23 13.86
C VAL A 30 -2.37 -21.71 14.04
N LEU A 31 -2.47 -22.24 15.27
CA LEU A 31 -2.23 -23.66 15.53
C LEU A 31 -3.28 -24.56 14.85
N LEU A 32 -4.56 -24.16 14.83
CA LEU A 32 -5.61 -24.89 14.14
C LEU A 32 -5.39 -24.87 12.63
N LEU A 33 -4.99 -23.74 12.07
CA LEU A 33 -4.69 -23.62 10.64
C LEU A 33 -3.50 -24.50 10.23
N ALA A 34 -2.43 -24.50 11.03
CA ALA A 34 -1.28 -25.39 10.82
C ALA A 34 -1.66 -26.88 10.88
N GLY A 35 -2.57 -27.25 11.78
CA GLY A 35 -3.12 -28.62 11.85
C GLY A 35 -3.91 -29.02 10.62
N VAL A 36 -4.74 -28.10 10.07
CA VAL A 36 -5.51 -28.33 8.84
C VAL A 36 -4.56 -28.47 7.63
N ILE A 37 -3.55 -27.62 7.52
CA ILE A 37 -2.56 -27.70 6.44
C ILE A 37 -1.78 -29.03 6.49
N ALA A 38 -1.34 -29.46 7.67
CA ALA A 38 -0.65 -30.75 7.84
C ALA A 38 -1.55 -31.94 7.43
N PHE A 39 -2.83 -31.89 7.81
CA PHE A 39 -3.79 -32.90 7.42
C PHE A 39 -4.04 -32.96 5.90
N LEU A 40 -4.14 -31.80 5.25
CA LEU A 40 -4.30 -31.70 3.80
C LEU A 40 -3.07 -32.23 3.04
N ILE A 41 -1.86 -31.92 3.51
CA ILE A 41 -0.62 -32.45 2.94
C ILE A 41 -0.59 -33.98 3.05
N GLN A 42 -1.00 -34.53 4.18
CA GLN A 42 -1.01 -35.97 4.41
C GLN A 42 -2.09 -36.68 3.55
N ALA A 43 -3.27 -36.06 3.40
CA ALA A 43 -4.33 -36.55 2.52
C ALA A 43 -3.90 -36.49 1.04
N PHE A 44 -3.21 -35.45 0.62
CA PHE A 44 -2.69 -35.33 -0.74
C PHE A 44 -1.59 -36.35 -1.04
N SER A 45 -0.69 -36.61 -0.09
CA SER A 45 0.36 -37.64 -0.22
C SER A 45 -0.24 -39.05 -0.37
N SER A 46 -1.34 -39.34 0.31
CA SER A 46 -2.01 -40.66 0.15
C SER A 46 -2.71 -40.80 -1.20
N LEU A 47 -3.26 -39.72 -1.76
CA LEU A 47 -3.88 -39.72 -3.10
C LEU A 47 -2.86 -39.87 -4.23
N VAL A 48 -1.64 -39.32 -4.07
CA VAL A 48 -0.58 -39.44 -5.07
C VAL A 48 0.03 -40.85 -5.09
N SER A 49 0.05 -41.56 -3.95
CA SER A 49 0.56 -42.92 -3.89
C SER A 49 -0.34 -43.94 -4.55
N ASP A 50 -1.64 -43.68 -4.65
CA ASP A 50 -2.59 -44.60 -5.32
C ASP A 50 -2.63 -44.44 -6.85
N SER A 51 -2.08 -43.36 -7.40
CA SER A 51 -2.09 -43.08 -8.86
C SER A 51 -0.91 -43.67 -9.63
N ALA A 52 0.01 -44.36 -8.98
CA ALA A 52 1.24 -44.90 -9.59
C ALA A 52 1.13 -46.34 -10.16
N SER A 53 -0.07 -46.91 -10.23
CA SER A 53 -0.26 -48.28 -10.72
C SER A 53 -1.34 -48.39 -11.79
N SER A 54 -1.10 -47.79 -12.97
CA SER A 54 -1.72 -48.31 -14.22
C SER A 54 -0.95 -47.77 -15.44
N ARG A 55 -0.01 -48.58 -15.91
CA ARG A 55 0.51 -48.49 -17.28
C ARG A 55 -0.41 -49.32 -18.19
N VAL A 56 -0.78 -48.76 -19.33
CA VAL A 56 -1.08 -49.52 -20.55
C VAL A 56 -0.76 -48.66 -21.77
N ASP A 57 -0.21 -49.34 -22.75
CA ASP A 57 0.52 -48.97 -23.94
C ASP A 57 -0.20 -48.21 -25.06
N ASN A 58 0.60 -47.64 -25.91
CA ASN A 58 0.49 -46.99 -27.23
C ASN A 58 -0.22 -47.87 -28.30
N PRO A 59 -0.61 -47.44 -29.55
CA PRO A 59 0.23 -46.76 -30.51
C PRO A 59 -0.40 -45.70 -31.47
N LEU A 60 0.54 -44.95 -32.11
CA LEU A 60 0.50 -44.15 -33.34
C LEU A 60 -0.66 -44.30 -34.34
N SER A 61 -1.11 -43.17 -34.91
CA SER A 61 -1.22 -43.01 -36.35
C SER A 61 -1.21 -41.52 -36.78
N SER A 62 -0.41 -41.27 -37.78
CA SER A 62 -0.21 -40.05 -38.54
C SER A 62 -1.34 -39.81 -39.55
N SER A 63 -1.67 -38.53 -39.82
CA SER A 63 -1.99 -38.09 -41.18
C SER A 63 -1.87 -36.54 -41.32
N GLU A 64 -1.04 -36.15 -42.28
CA GLU A 64 -0.95 -34.82 -42.88
C GLU A 64 -2.20 -34.51 -43.70
N ASN A 65 -2.62 -33.25 -43.74
CA ASN A 65 -2.87 -32.53 -45.00
C ASN A 65 -3.27 -31.06 -44.77
N SER A 66 -2.43 -30.18 -45.30
CA SER A 66 -2.58 -29.31 -46.49
C SER A 66 -3.50 -28.09 -46.38
N LEU A 67 -2.80 -26.94 -46.38
CA LEU A 67 -3.04 -25.63 -47.01
C LEU A 67 -4.43 -25.28 -47.56
N LYS A 68 -4.97 -24.15 -47.07
CA LYS A 68 -5.56 -23.13 -47.90
C LYS A 68 -5.45 -21.73 -47.32
N SER A 69 -4.79 -20.85 -48.02
CA SER A 69 -4.75 -19.39 -47.90
C SER A 69 -6.15 -18.78 -48.02
N GLY A 70 -6.47 -17.88 -47.12
CA GLY A 70 -7.61 -16.98 -47.20
C GLY A 70 -7.21 -15.64 -46.62
N GLU A 71 -6.92 -14.65 -47.45
CA GLU A 71 -6.85 -13.25 -47.08
C GLU A 71 -8.18 -12.84 -46.44
N ILE A 72 -8.11 -12.34 -45.22
CA ILE A 72 -9.20 -11.57 -44.61
C ILE A 72 -8.62 -10.28 -44.09
N SER A 73 -9.14 -9.22 -44.67
CA SER A 73 -8.95 -7.81 -44.44
C SER A 73 -8.72 -7.45 -42.96
N LYS A 74 -7.67 -6.65 -42.71
CA LYS A 74 -7.48 -5.87 -41.50
C LYS A 74 -8.68 -4.96 -41.26
N THR A 75 -9.47 -5.32 -40.25
CA THR A 75 -10.27 -4.37 -39.52
C THR A 75 -9.48 -4.13 -38.25
N GLU A 76 -8.83 -3.00 -38.14
CA GLU A 76 -8.27 -2.51 -36.86
C GLU A 76 -9.42 -2.26 -35.91
N SER A 77 -9.75 -3.26 -35.11
CA SER A 77 -10.45 -3.01 -33.87
C SER A 77 -9.39 -2.50 -32.91
N SER A 78 -9.51 -1.25 -32.51
CA SER A 78 -8.81 -0.71 -31.34
C SER A 78 -9.27 -1.53 -30.13
N GLN A 79 -8.56 -2.63 -29.84
CA GLN A 79 -8.62 -3.26 -28.53
C GLN A 79 -7.91 -2.28 -27.59
N SER A 80 -8.68 -1.61 -26.76
CA SER A 80 -8.19 -0.97 -25.55
C SER A 80 -7.32 -2.02 -24.84
N GLN A 81 -6.01 -1.83 -24.85
CA GLN A 81 -5.08 -2.69 -24.11
C GLN A 81 -5.39 -2.46 -22.64
N ARG A 82 -5.89 -3.51 -21.98
CA ARG A 82 -6.12 -3.49 -20.55
C ARG A 82 -4.77 -3.31 -19.88
N VAL A 83 -4.64 -2.24 -19.10
CA VAL A 83 -3.43 -1.92 -18.33
C VAL A 83 -3.51 -2.71 -17.02
N ASP A 84 -2.49 -3.53 -16.74
CA ASP A 84 -2.37 -4.15 -15.41
C ASP A 84 -1.85 -3.08 -14.43
N PRO A 85 -2.61 -2.72 -13.39
CA PRO A 85 -2.18 -1.71 -12.44
C PRO A 85 -0.90 -2.07 -11.69
N ALA A 86 -0.62 -3.37 -11.48
CA ALA A 86 0.58 -3.84 -10.80
C ALA A 86 1.87 -3.63 -11.61
N ASP A 87 1.75 -3.60 -12.96
CA ASP A 87 2.87 -3.40 -13.89
C ASP A 87 2.84 -1.99 -14.51
N LEU A 88 2.10 -1.06 -13.91
CA LEU A 88 1.91 0.29 -14.45
C LEU A 88 3.21 1.10 -14.42
N VAL A 89 3.83 1.25 -15.58
CA VAL A 89 4.96 2.16 -15.82
C VAL A 89 4.48 3.28 -16.74
N LEU A 90 4.42 4.50 -16.21
CA LEU A 90 3.99 5.66 -16.97
C LEU A 90 5.11 6.15 -17.90
N GLN A 91 4.78 6.36 -19.18
CA GLN A 91 5.67 7.03 -20.13
C GLN A 91 5.70 8.54 -19.88
N GLU A 92 4.55 9.10 -19.52
CA GLU A 92 4.37 10.51 -19.14
C GLU A 92 3.43 10.59 -17.94
N GLN A 93 3.71 11.50 -17.02
CA GLN A 93 2.84 11.76 -15.86
C GLN A 93 1.60 12.56 -16.31
N SER A 94 0.52 12.45 -15.54
CA SER A 94 -0.67 13.28 -15.75
C SER A 94 -0.33 14.77 -15.70
N SER A 95 -1.05 15.57 -16.47
CA SER A 95 -1.03 17.03 -16.34
C SER A 95 -1.67 17.51 -15.03
N ASP A 96 -2.47 16.68 -14.38
CA ASP A 96 -3.01 16.92 -13.05
C ASP A 96 -1.97 16.51 -11.99
N TRP A 97 -1.33 17.49 -11.36
CA TRP A 97 -0.31 17.29 -10.34
C TRP A 97 -0.77 16.42 -9.17
N ARG A 98 -2.08 16.35 -8.91
CA ARG A 98 -2.67 15.54 -7.86
C ARG A 98 -2.55 14.05 -8.13
N LEU A 99 -2.49 13.69 -9.40
CA LEU A 99 -2.38 12.31 -9.90
C LEU A 99 -0.93 11.91 -10.21
N LEU A 100 0.06 12.71 -9.79
CA LEU A 100 1.47 12.34 -9.91
C LEU A 100 1.71 10.98 -9.24
N LEU A 101 2.07 9.96 -10.03
CA LEU A 101 2.39 8.62 -9.54
C LEU A 101 3.88 8.49 -9.27
N VAL A 102 4.23 8.30 -8.01
CA VAL A 102 5.58 7.96 -7.57
C VAL A 102 5.51 6.67 -6.75
N ASN A 103 6.17 5.63 -7.23
CA ASN A 103 6.18 4.31 -6.60
C ASN A 103 7.44 3.54 -7.06
N PRO A 104 7.67 2.27 -6.67
CA PRO A 104 8.87 1.54 -7.07
C PRO A 104 9.13 1.43 -8.56
N GLN A 105 8.12 1.57 -9.43
CA GLN A 105 8.23 1.52 -10.88
C GLN A 105 8.27 2.91 -11.53
N ASN A 106 7.77 3.94 -10.86
CA ASN A 106 7.62 5.29 -11.39
C ASN A 106 8.38 6.29 -10.52
N PRO A 107 9.57 6.74 -10.96
CA PRO A 107 10.33 7.74 -10.22
C PRO A 107 9.66 9.11 -10.27
N MET A 108 9.99 9.95 -9.31
CA MET A 108 9.67 11.37 -9.36
C MET A 108 10.24 12.00 -10.65
N PRO A 109 9.47 12.81 -11.38
CA PRO A 109 9.93 13.41 -12.62
C PRO A 109 11.18 14.28 -12.42
N GLU A 110 12.07 14.25 -13.40
CA GLU A 110 13.25 15.12 -13.38
C GLU A 110 12.86 16.59 -13.32
N GLY A 111 13.48 17.34 -12.41
CA GLY A 111 13.20 18.77 -12.23
C GLY A 111 11.90 19.07 -11.47
N TYR A 112 11.21 18.05 -10.93
CA TYR A 112 10.06 18.28 -10.04
C TYR A 112 10.50 19.09 -8.81
N THR A 113 9.74 20.13 -8.51
CA THR A 113 10.02 21.04 -7.37
C THR A 113 8.79 21.10 -6.46
N VAL A 114 9.04 21.13 -5.16
CA VAL A 114 8.01 21.25 -4.14
C VAL A 114 8.10 22.65 -3.53
N ASN A 115 6.97 23.37 -3.50
CA ASN A 115 6.86 24.59 -2.72
C ASN A 115 6.46 24.22 -1.30
N VAL A 116 7.46 24.10 -0.43
CA VAL A 116 7.22 23.66 0.95
C VAL A 116 6.75 24.81 1.83
N VAL A 117 5.79 24.49 2.71
CA VAL A 117 5.41 25.31 3.87
C VAL A 117 5.59 24.48 5.14
N GLU A 118 5.93 25.15 6.23
CA GLU A 118 6.02 24.55 7.55
C GLU A 118 4.66 24.63 8.27
N TYR A 119 4.19 23.51 8.80
CA TYR A 119 3.00 23.41 9.63
C TYR A 119 3.18 22.27 10.65
N ASP A 120 2.90 22.50 11.94
CA ASP A 120 3.07 21.52 13.02
C ASP A 120 4.47 20.88 13.07
N ASP A 121 5.52 21.72 12.91
CA ASP A 121 6.94 21.34 12.93
C ASP A 121 7.37 20.38 11.78
N VAL A 122 6.56 20.25 10.73
CA VAL A 122 6.89 19.49 9.52
C VAL A 122 6.73 20.32 8.25
N GLU A 123 7.46 19.94 7.22
CA GLU A 123 7.36 20.53 5.88
C GLU A 123 6.43 19.71 5.00
N MET A 124 5.54 20.35 4.23
CA MET A 124 4.67 19.73 3.22
C MET A 124 4.51 20.65 2.01
N ASP A 125 3.97 20.14 0.92
CA ASP A 125 3.61 20.98 -0.22
C ASP A 125 2.53 22.00 0.19
N GLU A 126 2.71 23.29 -0.17
CA GLU A 126 1.76 24.35 0.16
C GLU A 126 0.34 24.06 -0.30
N ARG A 127 0.19 23.32 -1.42
CA ARG A 127 -1.11 23.00 -2.03
C ARG A 127 -1.97 22.06 -1.20
N ILE A 128 -1.38 21.27 -0.30
CA ILE A 128 -2.13 20.31 0.56
C ILE A 128 -2.34 20.83 1.99
N CYS A 129 -1.63 21.89 2.38
CA CYS A 129 -1.59 22.37 3.75
C CYS A 129 -2.97 22.76 4.29
N ASP A 130 -3.77 23.46 3.50
CA ASP A 130 -5.10 23.90 3.96
C ASP A 130 -6.10 22.74 4.05
N ALA A 131 -6.02 21.76 3.14
CA ALA A 131 -6.81 20.53 3.19
C ALA A 131 -6.51 19.72 4.48
N TYR A 132 -5.21 19.61 4.83
CA TYR A 132 -4.83 18.95 6.07
C TYR A 132 -5.33 19.70 7.32
N LYS A 133 -5.21 21.04 7.35
CA LYS A 133 -5.72 21.85 8.47
C LYS A 133 -7.21 21.66 8.69
N GLU A 134 -7.99 21.59 7.61
CA GLU A 134 -9.43 21.32 7.70
C GLU A 134 -9.70 19.93 8.28
N MET A 135 -9.04 18.92 7.78
CA MET A 135 -9.15 17.55 8.29
C MET A 135 -8.76 17.47 9.78
N GLN A 136 -7.65 18.09 10.17
CA GLN A 136 -7.19 18.13 11.56
C GLN A 136 -8.19 18.83 12.49
N ARG A 137 -8.76 19.96 12.06
CA ARG A 137 -9.79 20.69 12.82
C ARG A 137 -11.01 19.84 13.03
N ASP A 138 -11.53 19.23 11.97
CA ASP A 138 -12.78 18.46 12.03
C ASP A 138 -12.57 17.15 12.81
N ALA A 139 -11.42 16.52 12.71
CA ALA A 139 -11.03 15.40 13.58
C ALA A 139 -11.05 15.83 15.06
N HIS A 140 -10.48 16.99 15.37
CA HIS A 140 -10.45 17.53 16.73
C HIS A 140 -11.87 17.82 17.26
N GLU A 141 -12.76 18.34 16.44
CA GLU A 141 -14.18 18.56 16.80
C GLU A 141 -14.91 17.25 17.09
N ASN A 142 -14.47 16.14 16.48
CA ASN A 142 -14.96 14.79 16.74
C ASN A 142 -14.22 14.07 17.88
N GLY A 143 -13.28 14.75 18.56
CA GLY A 143 -12.57 14.22 19.74
C GLY A 143 -11.27 13.47 19.42
N TYR A 144 -10.79 13.52 18.20
CA TYR A 144 -9.55 12.90 17.74
C TYR A 144 -8.43 13.92 17.65
N THR A 145 -7.18 13.48 17.81
CA THR A 145 -5.99 14.34 17.70
C THR A 145 -5.08 13.81 16.60
N LEU A 146 -5.17 14.42 15.43
CA LEU A 146 -4.27 14.12 14.33
C LEU A 146 -2.98 14.94 14.45
N TRP A 147 -1.84 14.29 14.26
CA TRP A 147 -0.55 14.93 14.19
C TRP A 147 0.35 14.20 13.17
N ILE A 148 1.20 14.96 12.50
CA ILE A 148 2.06 14.43 11.44
C ILE A 148 3.39 14.02 12.04
N SER A 149 3.83 12.79 11.77
CA SER A 149 5.17 12.30 12.13
C SER A 149 6.19 12.50 11.03
N SER A 150 5.72 12.51 9.77
CA SER A 150 6.55 12.70 8.59
C SER A 150 5.69 13.28 7.47
N ALA A 151 6.24 14.20 6.70
CA ALA A 151 5.60 14.72 5.50
C ALA A 151 6.66 14.87 4.40
N TYR A 152 6.96 16.08 3.89
CA TYR A 152 7.98 16.24 2.87
C TYR A 152 9.35 15.73 3.34
N ARG A 153 10.03 15.02 2.47
CA ARG A 153 11.42 14.59 2.62
C ARG A 153 12.18 14.91 1.32
N SER A 154 13.29 15.60 1.39
CA SER A 154 14.14 15.74 0.21
C SER A 154 14.69 14.38 -0.23
N VAL A 155 15.13 14.29 -1.48
CA VAL A 155 15.75 13.06 -2.02
C VAL A 155 16.99 12.68 -1.20
N GLU A 156 17.78 13.68 -0.79
CA GLU A 156 18.96 13.50 0.05
C GLU A 156 18.57 12.97 1.45
N LYS A 157 17.49 13.50 2.03
CA LYS A 157 17.01 13.04 3.33
C LYS A 157 16.51 11.59 3.25
N GLN A 158 15.88 11.21 2.14
CA GLN A 158 15.47 9.82 1.91
C GLN A 158 16.68 8.89 1.82
N GLN A 159 17.79 9.33 1.19
CA GLN A 159 19.04 8.56 1.15
C GLN A 159 19.61 8.38 2.56
N ASP A 160 19.71 9.45 3.35
CA ASP A 160 20.20 9.37 4.74
C ASP A 160 19.41 8.35 5.58
N LEU A 161 18.09 8.33 5.40
CA LEU A 161 17.21 7.39 6.12
C LEU A 161 17.42 5.95 5.67
N LEU A 162 17.56 5.71 4.37
CA LEU A 162 17.83 4.38 3.81
C LEU A 162 19.19 3.86 4.30
N ASP A 163 20.24 4.69 4.25
CA ASP A 163 21.57 4.32 4.72
C ASP A 163 21.58 4.01 6.23
N ALA A 164 20.83 4.78 7.01
CA ALA A 164 20.69 4.55 8.44
C ALA A 164 19.98 3.21 8.73
N GLU A 165 18.93 2.88 7.97
CA GLU A 165 18.17 1.63 8.12
C GLU A 165 19.01 0.42 7.71
N VAL A 166 19.74 0.50 6.58
CA VAL A 166 20.70 -0.53 6.15
C VAL A 166 21.75 -0.75 7.24
N SER A 167 22.36 0.34 7.74
CA SER A 167 23.35 0.27 8.82
C SER A 167 22.77 -0.36 10.10
N ARG A 168 21.49 -0.09 10.41
CA ARG A 168 20.81 -0.70 11.55
C ARG A 168 20.68 -2.21 11.37
N HIS A 169 20.20 -2.68 10.21
CA HIS A 169 20.08 -4.10 9.91
C HIS A 169 21.42 -4.84 9.92
N MET A 170 22.48 -4.25 9.36
CA MET A 170 23.83 -4.82 9.44
C MET A 170 24.28 -5.00 10.89
N ARG A 171 24.02 -4.00 11.76
CA ARG A 171 24.48 -3.98 13.15
C ARG A 171 23.63 -4.89 14.07
N GLU A 172 22.30 -4.85 13.92
CA GLU A 172 21.36 -5.49 14.86
C GLU A 172 21.01 -6.91 14.45
N ASP A 173 20.87 -7.15 13.12
CA ASP A 173 20.51 -8.46 12.58
C ASP A 173 21.72 -9.26 12.09
N GLY A 174 22.90 -8.63 11.99
CA GLY A 174 24.14 -9.27 11.52
C GLY A 174 24.14 -9.58 10.02
N LEU A 175 23.32 -8.86 9.23
CA LEU A 175 23.19 -9.06 7.80
C LEU A 175 24.36 -8.44 7.04
N SER A 176 24.67 -8.97 5.85
CA SER A 176 25.51 -8.29 4.86
C SER A 176 24.83 -7.00 4.38
N GLU A 177 25.58 -6.11 3.75
CA GLU A 177 25.03 -4.86 3.19
C GLU A 177 23.91 -5.12 2.18
N GLU A 178 24.09 -6.11 1.30
CA GLU A 178 23.10 -6.51 0.28
C GLU A 178 21.80 -7.02 0.94
N GLU A 179 21.91 -7.95 1.90
CA GLU A 179 20.76 -8.47 2.64
C GLU A 179 20.06 -7.39 3.50
N ALA A 180 20.85 -6.47 4.07
CA ALA A 180 20.32 -5.36 4.85
C ALA A 180 19.57 -4.35 3.96
N LEU A 181 20.08 -4.06 2.77
CA LEU A 181 19.41 -3.22 1.77
C LEU A 181 18.10 -3.87 1.30
N GLU A 182 18.13 -5.15 0.92
CA GLU A 182 16.92 -5.88 0.53
C GLU A 182 15.86 -5.84 1.63
N LYS A 183 16.27 -6.00 2.88
CA LYS A 183 15.37 -5.92 4.03
C LYS A 183 14.82 -4.52 4.26
N ALA A 184 15.65 -3.48 4.14
CA ALA A 184 15.22 -2.09 4.28
C ALA A 184 14.19 -1.71 3.20
N LEU A 185 14.36 -2.19 1.97
CA LEU A 185 13.47 -1.94 0.84
C LEU A 185 12.09 -2.62 0.95
N GLN A 186 11.86 -3.47 1.97
CA GLN A 186 10.53 -4.00 2.26
C GLN A 186 9.59 -2.96 2.89
N THR A 187 10.16 -1.93 3.53
CA THR A 187 9.41 -0.89 4.25
C THR A 187 9.80 0.52 3.85
N MET A 188 10.76 0.67 2.95
CA MET A 188 11.25 1.97 2.47
C MET A 188 11.46 1.91 0.96
N THR A 189 11.31 3.05 0.32
CA THR A 189 11.65 3.21 -1.09
C THR A 189 13.01 3.86 -1.27
N ILE A 190 13.65 3.61 -2.41
CA ILE A 190 14.89 4.30 -2.79
C ILE A 190 14.63 5.79 -3.03
N PRO A 191 15.67 6.66 -2.90
CA PRO A 191 15.55 8.09 -3.16
C PRO A 191 14.97 8.41 -4.54
N GLY A 192 14.03 9.33 -4.60
CA GLY A 192 13.31 9.68 -5.82
C GLY A 192 12.12 8.77 -6.18
N TYR A 193 11.88 7.71 -5.40
CA TYR A 193 10.75 6.79 -5.57
C TYR A 193 9.78 6.81 -4.37
N SER A 194 10.01 7.74 -3.43
CA SER A 194 9.13 7.94 -2.27
C SER A 194 8.12 9.04 -2.54
N GLU A 195 6.84 8.82 -2.20
CA GLU A 195 5.82 9.87 -2.27
C GLU A 195 6.11 11.06 -1.34
N HIS A 196 6.86 10.85 -0.26
CA HIS A 196 7.32 11.95 0.59
C HIS A 196 8.24 12.94 -0.15
N ASN A 197 8.93 12.50 -1.21
CA ASN A 197 9.72 13.41 -2.03
C ASN A 197 8.85 14.39 -2.86
N THR A 198 7.56 14.10 -3.00
CA THR A 198 6.61 14.97 -3.71
C THR A 198 5.99 16.04 -2.82
N GLY A 199 6.06 15.87 -1.50
CA GLY A 199 5.37 16.71 -0.52
C GLY A 199 3.86 16.47 -0.43
N LEU A 200 3.33 15.48 -1.19
CA LEU A 200 1.89 15.18 -1.26
C LEU A 200 1.44 14.07 -0.29
N ALA A 201 2.38 13.43 0.41
CA ALA A 201 2.12 12.38 1.38
C ALA A 201 2.42 12.85 2.80
N ILE A 202 1.61 12.38 3.75
CA ILE A 202 1.75 12.63 5.18
C ILE A 202 1.60 11.32 5.96
N ASP A 203 2.43 11.12 6.98
CA ASP A 203 2.33 10.03 7.94
C ASP A 203 1.66 10.52 9.23
N LEU A 204 0.52 9.94 9.58
CA LEU A 204 -0.26 10.28 10.77
C LEU A 204 0.01 9.28 11.90
N ASN A 205 0.74 9.69 12.94
CA ASN A 205 1.14 8.81 14.05
C ASN A 205 0.03 8.45 15.03
N GLY A 206 -1.09 9.16 15.04
CA GLY A 206 -2.26 8.78 15.80
C GLY A 206 -2.88 7.46 15.34
N VAL A 207 -2.52 7.02 14.12
CA VAL A 207 -3.13 5.88 13.44
C VAL A 207 -2.16 4.70 13.43
N THR A 208 -1.94 4.10 14.58
CA THR A 208 -0.98 2.98 14.75
C THR A 208 -1.62 1.60 14.74
N ALA A 209 -2.94 1.51 14.85
CA ALA A 209 -3.69 0.26 14.83
C ALA A 209 -5.04 0.43 14.13
N ILE A 210 -5.43 -0.57 13.33
CA ILE A 210 -6.69 -0.58 12.58
C ILE A 210 -7.95 -0.64 13.48
N GLU A 211 -7.79 -0.96 14.76
CA GLU A 211 -8.88 -0.92 15.75
C GLU A 211 -8.99 0.44 16.47
N ASP A 212 -8.14 1.41 16.14
CA ASP A 212 -8.21 2.75 16.73
C ASP A 212 -9.37 3.54 16.11
N GLU A 213 -10.19 4.19 16.94
CA GLU A 213 -11.34 4.99 16.49
C GLU A 213 -10.90 6.13 15.58
N GLU A 214 -9.68 6.66 15.73
CA GLU A 214 -9.07 7.67 14.86
C GLU A 214 -8.83 7.12 13.44
N TYR A 215 -8.37 5.87 13.32
CA TYR A 215 -8.20 5.22 12.02
C TYR A 215 -9.55 5.01 11.33
N GLU A 216 -10.57 4.54 12.06
CA GLU A 216 -11.92 4.37 11.51
C GLU A 216 -12.47 5.71 11.00
N TRP A 217 -12.28 6.80 11.76
CA TRP A 217 -12.68 8.14 11.36
C TRP A 217 -11.95 8.58 10.09
N LEU A 218 -10.63 8.39 10.01
CA LEU A 218 -9.82 8.72 8.83
C LEU A 218 -10.27 7.93 7.59
N CYS A 219 -10.53 6.64 7.71
CA CYS A 219 -11.03 5.82 6.61
C CYS A 219 -12.38 6.32 6.07
N GLN A 220 -13.22 6.92 6.92
CA GLN A 220 -14.53 7.42 6.55
C GLN A 220 -14.48 8.85 5.99
N HIS A 221 -13.53 9.68 6.41
CA HIS A 221 -13.56 11.12 6.19
C HIS A 221 -12.36 11.69 5.42
N ALA A 222 -11.22 11.02 5.36
CA ALA A 222 -10.02 11.57 4.70
C ALA A 222 -10.29 11.97 3.25
N ALA A 223 -11.14 11.23 2.53
CA ALA A 223 -11.52 11.53 1.15
C ALA A 223 -12.29 12.85 1.00
N ASP A 224 -13.00 13.29 2.03
CA ASP A 224 -13.72 14.57 2.06
C ASP A 224 -12.76 15.77 2.06
N TYR A 225 -11.49 15.53 2.44
CA TYR A 225 -10.40 16.51 2.40
C TYR A 225 -9.40 16.24 1.27
N GLY A 226 -9.68 15.25 0.42
CA GLY A 226 -8.84 14.91 -0.72
C GLY A 226 -7.67 13.97 -0.41
N PHE A 227 -7.67 13.31 0.75
CA PHE A 227 -6.66 12.32 1.12
C PHE A 227 -7.20 10.90 0.97
N ILE A 228 -6.32 9.99 0.56
CA ILE A 228 -6.58 8.55 0.52
C ILE A 228 -5.62 7.82 1.45
N LEU A 229 -6.06 6.69 2.04
CA LEU A 229 -5.14 5.71 2.59
C LEU A 229 -4.36 5.08 1.42
N ARG A 230 -3.09 5.39 1.32
CA ARG A 230 -2.29 5.11 0.12
C ARG A 230 -2.00 3.62 -0.09
N TYR A 231 -1.73 2.91 0.99
CA TYR A 231 -1.34 1.50 0.99
C TYR A 231 -2.32 0.67 1.82
N PRO A 232 -3.56 0.44 1.29
CA PRO A 232 -4.58 -0.30 2.01
C PRO A 232 -4.30 -1.81 2.00
N GLN A 233 -4.89 -2.54 2.95
CA GLN A 233 -4.78 -3.98 3.02
C GLN A 233 -5.33 -4.66 1.77
N GLY A 234 -4.61 -5.67 1.28
CA GLY A 234 -5.00 -6.46 0.11
C GLY A 234 -4.62 -5.83 -1.24
N LYS A 235 -3.95 -4.68 -1.24
CA LYS A 235 -3.45 -4.01 -2.45
C LYS A 235 -1.92 -4.09 -2.60
N GLU A 236 -1.23 -4.83 -1.74
CA GLU A 236 0.23 -4.92 -1.71
C GLU A 236 0.81 -5.42 -3.05
N ALA A 237 0.11 -6.32 -3.72
CA ALA A 237 0.52 -6.82 -5.05
C ALA A 237 0.45 -5.75 -6.15
N VAL A 238 -0.38 -4.71 -5.96
CA VAL A 238 -0.57 -3.62 -6.92
C VAL A 238 0.36 -2.45 -6.58
N THR A 239 0.38 -2.05 -5.31
CA THR A 239 1.14 -0.87 -4.87
C THR A 239 2.64 -1.15 -4.71
N GLY A 240 3.04 -2.43 -4.57
CA GLY A 240 4.41 -2.84 -4.26
C GLY A 240 4.86 -2.54 -2.83
N ILE A 241 3.97 -1.97 -1.98
CA ILE A 241 4.24 -1.58 -0.60
C ILE A 241 3.27 -2.33 0.32
N GLN A 242 3.74 -2.71 1.51
CA GLN A 242 2.90 -3.35 2.52
C GLN A 242 1.87 -2.37 3.08
N PHE A 243 0.84 -2.89 3.73
CA PHE A 243 -0.17 -2.08 4.40
C PHE A 243 0.45 -1.10 5.40
N GLU A 244 0.09 0.18 5.25
CA GLU A 244 0.51 1.27 6.14
C GLU A 244 -0.69 2.10 6.60
N ALA A 245 -1.15 1.89 7.84
CA ALA A 245 -2.30 2.58 8.40
C ALA A 245 -2.09 4.10 8.60
N TRP A 246 -0.86 4.54 8.55
CA TRP A 246 -0.45 5.93 8.81
C TRP A 246 -0.25 6.77 7.55
N HIS A 247 -0.02 6.16 6.38
CA HIS A 247 0.40 6.85 5.16
C HIS A 247 -0.79 7.33 4.33
N PHE A 248 -1.03 8.64 4.34
CA PHE A 248 -2.10 9.28 3.58
C PHE A 248 -1.52 10.12 2.45
N ARG A 249 -2.11 9.97 1.26
CA ARG A 249 -1.73 10.68 0.04
C ARG A 249 -2.84 11.63 -0.38
N TYR A 250 -2.47 12.90 -0.66
CA TYR A 250 -3.39 13.86 -1.25
C TYR A 250 -3.53 13.65 -2.75
N VAL A 251 -4.77 13.53 -3.21
CA VAL A 251 -5.15 13.39 -4.62
C VAL A 251 -6.29 14.35 -5.00
N GLY A 252 -6.75 15.20 -4.06
CA GLY A 252 -7.93 16.07 -4.23
C GLY A 252 -9.25 15.34 -4.01
N GLN A 253 -10.28 16.09 -3.58
CA GLN A 253 -11.56 15.52 -3.12
C GLN A 253 -12.23 14.65 -4.18
N GLU A 254 -12.33 15.13 -5.42
CA GLU A 254 -12.99 14.43 -6.52
C GLU A 254 -12.39 13.04 -6.77
N HIS A 255 -11.06 12.98 -6.86
CA HIS A 255 -10.33 11.73 -7.09
C HIS A 255 -10.40 10.82 -5.86
N ALA A 256 -10.20 11.38 -4.66
CA ALA A 256 -10.23 10.62 -3.41
C ALA A 256 -11.59 9.94 -3.18
N GLN A 257 -12.68 10.68 -3.35
CA GLN A 257 -14.04 10.16 -3.19
C GLN A 257 -14.35 9.08 -4.23
N TYR A 258 -13.93 9.27 -5.50
CA TYR A 258 -14.10 8.25 -6.53
C TYR A 258 -13.33 6.97 -6.19
N MET A 259 -12.07 7.10 -5.79
CA MET A 259 -11.21 5.94 -5.44
C MET A 259 -11.78 5.16 -4.26
N VAL A 260 -12.20 5.84 -3.19
CA VAL A 260 -12.81 5.19 -2.02
C VAL A 260 -14.13 4.52 -2.38
N GLN A 261 -14.99 5.18 -3.17
CA GLN A 261 -16.27 4.62 -3.61
C GLN A 261 -16.10 3.32 -4.42
N HIS A 262 -15.01 3.21 -5.19
CA HIS A 262 -14.75 2.07 -6.08
C HIS A 262 -13.69 1.10 -5.54
N ASP A 263 -13.25 1.26 -4.28
CA ASP A 263 -12.20 0.46 -3.65
C ASP A 263 -10.92 0.38 -4.50
N MET A 264 -10.46 1.53 -5.01
CA MET A 264 -9.27 1.63 -5.86
C MET A 264 -8.10 2.22 -5.09
N CYS A 265 -6.89 1.64 -5.25
CA CYS A 265 -5.65 2.36 -4.95
C CYS A 265 -5.26 3.29 -6.11
N LEU A 266 -4.21 4.10 -5.95
CA LEU A 266 -3.84 5.11 -6.93
C LEU A 266 -3.47 4.51 -8.30
N GLU A 267 -2.76 3.38 -8.31
CA GLU A 267 -2.38 2.66 -9.53
C GLU A 267 -3.62 2.18 -10.31
N GLU A 268 -4.60 1.59 -9.61
CA GLU A 268 -5.84 1.11 -10.23
C GLU A 268 -6.66 2.27 -10.82
N TYR A 269 -6.70 3.39 -10.10
CA TYR A 269 -7.41 4.57 -10.57
C TYR A 269 -6.75 5.20 -11.80
N ILE A 270 -5.42 5.32 -11.81
CA ILE A 270 -4.67 5.82 -12.97
C ILE A 270 -4.83 4.88 -14.17
N ALA A 271 -4.75 3.56 -13.98
CA ALA A 271 -5.00 2.59 -15.04
C ALA A 271 -6.40 2.77 -15.62
N TYR A 272 -7.41 2.96 -14.79
CA TYR A 272 -8.78 3.26 -15.20
C TYR A 272 -8.87 4.56 -16.04
N LEU A 273 -8.21 5.64 -15.59
CA LEU A 273 -8.20 6.91 -16.33
C LEU A 273 -7.53 6.77 -17.71
N ILE A 274 -6.44 6.00 -17.80
CA ILE A 274 -5.76 5.68 -19.05
C ILE A 274 -6.71 4.89 -19.98
N GLU A 275 -7.33 3.83 -19.48
CA GLU A 275 -8.26 3.00 -20.26
C GLU A 275 -9.47 3.77 -20.77
N THR A 276 -9.93 4.77 -20.03
CA THR A 276 -11.07 5.61 -20.38
C THR A 276 -10.69 6.88 -21.15
N GLY A 277 -9.39 7.14 -21.35
CA GLY A 277 -8.88 8.32 -22.05
C GLY A 277 -9.06 9.63 -21.27
N GLN A 278 -9.02 9.54 -19.93
CA GLN A 278 -9.20 10.67 -18.99
C GLN A 278 -7.90 11.05 -18.26
N PHE A 279 -6.79 10.37 -18.53
CA PHE A 279 -5.49 10.59 -17.89
C PHE A 279 -4.68 11.72 -18.55
#